data_fff24ddafde55a0fafc0e13fa3392845
#
_entry.id   fff24ddafde55a0fafc0e13fa3392845
#
_cell.length_a   1.000
_cell.length_b   1.000
_cell.length_c   1.000
_cell.angle_alpha   90.00
_cell.angle_beta   90.00
_cell.angle_gamma   90.00
#
_symmetry.space_group_name_H-M   'P 1'
#
loop_
_entity.id
_entity.type
_entity.pdbx_description
1 polymer ?
#
loop_
_entity_poly.entity_id
_entity_poly.type
_entity_poly.pdbx_seq_one_letter_code
_entity_poly.pdbx_strand_id
1 'polypeptide(L)'
;FEDLIKTYDRDSALFYVDPPYVASERYYNRNYTKFNKDDHIRLNAVLKGIKGRFILSYNDCDFIRDLYKGYNIKCVSRQNLLPATAENRAEFKEVIITNY
;
A
#
# COMPACT_ATOMS: atom_id res chain seq x y z
N PHE A 1 -8.20 9.71 -6.09
CA PHE A 1 -7.70 8.51 -6.78
C PHE A 1 -8.82 7.69 -7.41
N GLU A 2 -10.00 7.73 -6.85
CA GLU A 2 -11.11 6.91 -7.32
C GLU A 2 -11.51 7.24 -8.75
N ASP A 3 -11.65 8.52 -9.04
CA ASP A 3 -12.05 8.96 -10.37
C ASP A 3 -10.99 8.64 -11.42
N LEU A 4 -9.73 8.79 -11.06
CA LEU A 4 -8.63 8.48 -11.96
C LEU A 4 -8.60 7.00 -12.30
N ILE A 5 -8.74 6.14 -11.30
CA ILE A 5 -8.75 4.70 -11.51
C ILE A 5 -9.94 4.31 -12.36
N LYS A 6 -11.12 4.79 -12.04
CA LYS A 6 -12.33 4.46 -12.82
C LYS A 6 -12.24 4.94 -14.25
N THR A 7 -11.65 6.10 -14.48
CA THR A 7 -11.52 6.67 -15.83
C THR A 7 -10.63 5.84 -16.73
N TYR A 8 -9.56 5.29 -16.20
CA TYR A 8 -8.56 4.57 -16.98
C TYR A 8 -8.66 3.05 -16.85
N ASP A 9 -9.62 2.54 -16.09
CA ASP A 9 -9.75 1.10 -15.89
C ASP A 9 -10.28 0.41 -17.14
N ARG A 10 -9.57 -0.63 -17.55
CA ARG A 10 -9.94 -1.53 -18.65
C ARG A 10 -9.20 -2.85 -18.45
N ASP A 11 -9.59 -3.88 -19.19
CA ASP A 11 -8.98 -5.21 -19.05
C ASP A 11 -7.45 -5.19 -19.26
N SER A 12 -6.96 -4.29 -20.11
CA SER A 12 -5.54 -4.18 -20.41
C SER A 12 -4.80 -3.18 -19.51
N ALA A 13 -5.49 -2.54 -18.58
CA ALA A 13 -4.85 -1.53 -17.72
C ALA A 13 -3.98 -2.18 -16.67
N LEU A 14 -2.88 -1.49 -16.35
CA LEU A 14 -2.04 -1.84 -15.21
C LEU A 14 -1.85 -0.57 -14.38
N PHE A 15 -2.26 -0.63 -13.14
CA PHE A 15 -2.11 0.48 -12.21
C PHE A 15 -0.95 0.21 -11.27
N TYR A 16 -0.01 1.13 -11.21
CA TYR A 16 1.00 1.15 -10.17
C TYR A 16 0.55 2.14 -9.10
N VAL A 17 0.33 1.65 -7.91
CA VAL A 17 -0.25 2.44 -6.83
C VAL A 17 0.72 2.49 -5.66
N ASP A 18 1.10 3.69 -5.28
CA ASP A 18 2.05 3.90 -4.20
C ASP A 18 1.45 4.91 -3.21
N PRO A 19 0.46 4.48 -2.42
CA PRO A 19 -0.20 5.38 -1.49
C PRO A 19 0.71 5.70 -0.31
N PRO A 20 0.39 6.74 0.46
CA PRO A 20 1.09 6.99 1.71
C PRO A 20 1.04 5.76 2.60
N TYR A 21 2.14 5.46 3.27
CA TYR A 21 2.19 4.32 4.18
C TYR A 21 1.22 4.49 5.33
N VAL A 22 0.75 3.36 5.85
CA VAL A 22 -0.10 3.38 7.04
C VAL A 22 0.74 3.87 8.22
N ALA A 23 0.36 5.02 8.75
CA ALA A 23 1.07 5.63 9.85
C ALA A 23 0.64 5.01 11.17
N SER A 24 1.52 5.09 12.17
CA SER A 24 1.14 4.76 13.53
C SER A 24 0.10 5.76 14.04
N GLU A 25 -0.64 5.39 15.07
CA GLU A 25 -1.63 6.28 15.67
C GLU A 25 -1.03 7.63 16.06
N ARG A 26 0.22 7.63 16.45
CA ARG A 26 0.95 8.84 16.80
C ARG A 26 0.97 9.84 15.66
N TYR A 27 1.13 9.39 14.43
CA TYR A 27 1.17 10.27 13.26
C TYR A 27 -0.23 10.73 12.85
N TYR A 28 -1.22 9.88 13.00
CA TYR A 28 -2.60 10.27 12.70
C TYR A 28 -3.08 11.39 13.61
N ASN A 29 -2.69 11.35 14.87
CA ASN A 29 -3.08 12.36 15.85
C ASN A 29 -2.47 13.73 15.56
N ARG A 30 -1.44 13.80 14.74
CA ARG A 30 -0.78 15.05 14.39
C ARG A 30 -1.27 15.65 13.08
N ASN A 31 -2.23 15.04 12.43
CA ASN A 31 -2.80 15.51 11.15
C ASN A 31 -1.77 15.73 10.04
N TYR A 32 -0.68 15.00 10.06
CA TYR A 32 0.34 15.15 9.04
C TYR A 32 0.03 14.45 7.74
N THR A 33 -0.87 13.48 7.76
CA THR A 33 -1.30 12.84 6.54
C THR A 33 -2.80 13.01 6.40
N LYS A 34 -3.21 13.48 5.23
CA LYS A 34 -4.62 13.55 4.89
C LYS A 34 -5.18 12.19 4.49
N PHE A 35 -4.32 11.18 4.39
CA PHE A 35 -4.71 9.83 3.99
C PHE A 35 -4.78 8.96 5.24
N ASN A 36 -5.99 8.74 5.73
CA ASN A 36 -6.24 8.01 6.96
C ASN A 36 -6.65 6.56 6.67
N LYS A 37 -6.98 5.80 7.72
CA LYS A 37 -7.38 4.40 7.57
C LYS A 37 -8.59 4.23 6.67
N ASP A 38 -9.55 5.14 6.75
CA ASP A 38 -10.74 5.08 5.89
C ASP A 38 -10.36 5.24 4.42
N ASP A 39 -9.39 6.07 4.12
CA ASP A 39 -8.90 6.23 2.75
C ASP A 39 -8.21 4.97 2.24
N HIS A 40 -7.48 4.28 3.10
CA HIS A 40 -6.88 2.99 2.73
C HIS A 40 -7.97 1.94 2.44
N ILE A 41 -9.03 1.93 3.23
CA ILE A 41 -10.16 1.02 3.01
C ILE A 41 -10.87 1.37 1.70
N ARG A 42 -11.06 2.65 1.41
CA ARG A 42 -11.67 3.09 0.15
C ARG A 42 -10.83 2.70 -1.05
N LEU A 43 -9.52 2.84 -0.95
CA LEU A 43 -8.61 2.40 -2.01
C LEU A 43 -8.75 0.90 -2.26
N ASN A 44 -8.79 0.10 -1.21
CA ASN A 44 -9.00 -1.33 -1.33
C ASN A 44 -10.32 -1.64 -2.04
N ALA A 45 -11.40 -0.95 -1.68
CA ALA A 45 -12.70 -1.17 -2.29
C ALA A 45 -12.68 -0.83 -3.79
N VAL A 46 -12.01 0.25 -4.17
CA VAL A 46 -11.88 0.62 -5.58
C VAL A 46 -11.08 -0.42 -6.34
N LEU A 47 -9.96 -0.87 -5.79
CA LEU A 47 -9.09 -1.84 -6.45
C LEU A 47 -9.76 -3.21 -6.59
N LYS A 48 -10.65 -3.57 -5.70
CA LYS A 48 -11.43 -4.82 -5.83
C LYS A 48 -12.33 -4.82 -7.05
N GLY A 49 -12.78 -3.66 -7.47
CA GLY A 49 -13.75 -3.53 -8.56
C GLY A 49 -13.13 -3.30 -9.93
N ILE A 50 -11.81 -3.17 -10.04
CA ILE A 50 -11.20 -2.88 -11.33
C ILE A 50 -11.16 -4.11 -12.23
N LYS A 51 -11.18 -3.87 -13.53
CA LYS A 51 -11.03 -4.90 -14.55
C LYS A 51 -9.57 -5.18 -14.89
N GLY A 52 -8.72 -4.20 -14.69
CA GLY A 52 -7.30 -4.30 -14.97
C GLY A 52 -6.52 -4.92 -13.83
N ARG A 53 -5.22 -4.76 -13.88
CA ARG A 53 -4.29 -5.27 -12.88
C ARG A 53 -3.72 -4.13 -12.07
N PHE A 54 -3.33 -4.42 -10.83
CA PHE A 54 -2.63 -3.43 -10.04
C PHE A 54 -1.38 -4.02 -9.38
N ILE A 55 -0.43 -3.14 -9.17
CA ILE A 55 0.73 -3.36 -8.31
C ILE A 55 0.66 -2.30 -7.23
N LEU A 56 0.59 -2.73 -6.00
CA LEU A 56 0.36 -1.86 -4.86
C LEU A 56 1.51 -2.03 -3.88
N SER A 57 2.06 -0.92 -3.42
CA SER A 57 3.18 -0.91 -2.48
C SER A 57 2.74 -0.31 -1.15
N TYR A 58 3.05 -1.00 -0.06
CA TYR A 58 2.73 -0.54 1.30
C TYR A 58 3.84 -0.92 2.26
N ASN A 59 3.87 -0.24 3.40
CA ASN A 59 4.63 -0.73 4.55
C ASN A 59 3.98 -2.00 5.09
N ASP A 60 4.81 -2.95 5.51
CA ASP A 60 4.31 -4.21 6.06
C ASP A 60 3.71 -3.99 7.44
N CYS A 61 2.42 -4.19 7.55
CA CYS A 61 1.71 -4.12 8.83
C CYS A 61 0.46 -5.00 8.76
N ASP A 62 -0.02 -5.39 9.94
CA ASP A 62 -1.15 -6.29 10.04
C ASP A 62 -2.41 -5.74 9.40
N PHE A 63 -2.63 -4.44 9.53
CA PHE A 63 -3.80 -3.79 8.93
C PHE A 63 -3.85 -4.01 7.42
N ILE A 64 -2.73 -3.83 6.74
CA ILE A 64 -2.66 -4.01 5.29
C ILE A 64 -2.77 -5.47 4.90
N ARG A 65 -2.14 -6.36 5.65
CA ARG A 65 -2.24 -7.80 5.37
C ARG A 65 -3.67 -8.31 5.51
N ASP A 66 -4.39 -7.82 6.50
CA ASP A 66 -5.80 -8.18 6.67
C ASP A 66 -6.67 -7.58 5.57
N LEU A 67 -6.41 -6.31 5.22
CA LEU A 67 -7.21 -5.59 4.22
C LEU A 67 -7.09 -6.23 2.84
N TYR A 68 -5.90 -6.69 2.49
CA TYR A 68 -5.62 -7.30 1.17
C TYR A 68 -5.50 -8.81 1.22
N LYS A 69 -6.07 -9.42 2.24
CA LYS A 69 -6.13 -10.87 2.35
C LYS A 69 -6.83 -11.45 1.12
N GLY A 70 -6.22 -12.46 0.53
CA GLY A 70 -6.74 -13.07 -0.68
C GLY A 70 -6.03 -12.63 -1.96
N TYR A 71 -5.29 -11.53 -1.90
CA TYR A 71 -4.42 -11.11 -2.99
C TYR A 71 -3.02 -11.66 -2.81
N ASN A 72 -2.21 -11.54 -3.85
CA ASN A 72 -0.81 -11.93 -3.77
C ASN A 72 -0.02 -10.86 -3.00
N ILE A 73 0.53 -11.25 -1.87
CA ILE A 73 1.31 -10.36 -1.02
C ILE A 73 2.74 -10.88 -0.95
N LYS A 74 3.68 -10.06 -1.40
CA LYS A 74 5.09 -10.40 -1.38
C LYS A 74 5.83 -9.43 -0.47
N CYS A 75 6.51 -9.96 0.53
CA CYS A 75 7.31 -9.15 1.43
C CYS A 75 8.65 -8.83 0.78
N VAL A 76 9.00 -7.56 0.78
CA VAL A 76 10.28 -7.08 0.26
C VAL A 76 11.00 -6.35 1.37
N SER A 77 12.20 -6.78 1.66
CA SER A 77 13.02 -6.10 2.64
C SER A 77 14.00 -5.20 1.89
N ARG A 78 13.91 -3.90 2.11
CA ARG A 78 14.90 -2.96 1.61
C ARG A 78 16.12 -3.03 2.50
N GLN A 79 17.24 -3.44 1.92
CA GLN A 79 18.50 -3.20 2.59
C GLN A 79 18.81 -1.73 2.46
N ASN A 80 18.97 -1.10 3.61
CA ASN A 80 19.38 0.26 3.65
C ASN A 80 20.84 0.36 3.20
N LEU A 81 21.10 1.17 2.20
CA LEU A 81 22.45 1.38 1.67
C LEU A 81 23.32 2.22 2.60
N LEU A 82 22.74 2.85 3.61
CA LEU A 82 23.49 3.59 4.62
C LEU A 82 24.00 2.61 5.68
N PRO A 83 25.21 2.86 6.26
CA PRO A 83 25.68 2.03 7.36
C PRO A 83 24.68 2.15 8.50
N ALA A 84 23.79 1.20 8.50
CA ALA A 84 22.68 1.24 9.40
C ALA A 84 23.12 0.80 10.77
N THR A 85 22.77 1.56 11.77
CA THR A 85 22.70 1.05 13.10
C THR A 85 21.71 -0.13 13.13
N ALA A 86 21.83 -1.01 14.09
CA ALA A 86 20.93 -2.15 14.19
C ALA A 86 19.47 -1.73 14.21
N GLU A 87 19.17 -0.56 14.69
CA GLU A 87 17.84 0.01 14.72
C GLU A 87 17.25 0.26 13.35
N ASN A 88 18.09 0.61 12.38
CA ASN A 88 17.62 0.91 11.03
C ASN A 88 17.44 -0.35 10.18
N ARG A 89 17.99 -1.48 10.59
CA ARG A 89 17.90 -2.71 9.81
C ARG A 89 16.56 -3.40 9.89
N ALA A 90 15.83 -3.21 10.97
CA ALA A 90 14.61 -3.96 11.23
C ALA A 90 13.36 -3.32 10.63
N GLU A 91 13.45 -2.09 10.11
CA GLU A 91 12.27 -1.26 10.03
C GLU A 91 11.74 -1.01 8.64
N PHE A 92 12.47 -1.41 7.60
CA PHE A 92 12.03 -1.14 6.25
C PHE A 92 11.56 -2.41 5.56
N LYS A 93 10.43 -2.93 6.05
CA LYS A 93 9.74 -4.01 5.36
C LYS A 93 8.59 -3.41 4.58
N GLU A 94 8.57 -3.70 3.30
CA GLU A 94 7.48 -3.34 2.42
C GLU A 94 6.80 -4.59 1.91
N VAL A 95 5.54 -4.45 1.53
CA VAL A 95 4.83 -5.50 0.83
C VAL A 95 4.44 -5.00 -0.56
N ILE A 96 4.54 -5.87 -1.53
CA ILE A 96 4.04 -5.66 -2.88
C ILE A 96 2.81 -6.54 -3.04
N ILE A 97 1.70 -5.93 -3.37
CA ILE A 97 0.41 -6.60 -3.47
C ILE A 97 -0.06 -6.52 -4.92
N THR A 98 -0.46 -7.65 -5.45
CA THR A 98 -0.97 -7.71 -6.81
C THR A 98 -2.25 -8.52 -6.86
N ASN A 99 -3.08 -8.26 -7.87
CA ASN A 99 -4.29 -9.03 -8.15
C ASN A 99 -4.10 -10.06 -9.27
N TYR A 100 -2.85 -10.35 -9.56
CA TYR A 100 -2.52 -11.33 -10.60
C TYR A 100 -1.34 -12.20 -10.20
#